data_e510a2dfa583bb046abf294f56a76126
#
_entry.id   e510a2dfa583bb046abf294f56a76126
#
_cell.length_a   1.000
_cell.length_b   1.000
_cell.length_c   1.000
_cell.angle_alpha   90.00
_cell.angle_beta   90.00
_cell.angle_gamma   90.00
#
_symmetry.space_group_name_H-M   'P 1'
#
loop_
_entity.id
_entity.type
_entity.pdbx_description
1 polymer ?
#
loop_
_entity_poly.entity_id
_entity_poly.type
_entity_poly.pdbx_seq_one_letter_code
_entity_poly.pdbx_strand_id
1 'polypeptide(L)'
;VYGGNPQLFPYKHNEGQFEVLVPLRNAKFAFQPDWPALTNLDIELDFINDGLWMKTDGVNLGGVRASNLTAVIPDYSKEKLLIDADIKGPGKAVGPYFDETPLKDSLGATLQELQLDGDVNARLHLDIPLNGELVTAKGEVTLRNNSLFIKPLDSTLKNLSGKFSFINGDLQSEPLTASWFNQPLNVDFSTKEGAKAYQVAVNLNGNWQPAKTGVLPVAVNEALSGSVAWDGKVGIDLPYHAGATYNVELNGDLKNVSSHLPSPLAKPAGEPLPVNVKVDGNLNSFELTGQAGADNHFNSRWLLGQKLTLD
;
A
#
# COMPACT_ATOMS: atom_id res chain seq x y z
N VAL A 1 28.52 31.32 17.02
CA VAL A 1 28.60 32.79 16.73
C VAL A 1 27.56 33.49 17.58
N TYR A 2 27.93 34.60 18.17
CA TYR A 2 27.00 35.43 18.91
C TYR A 2 27.26 36.91 18.62
N GLY A 3 26.22 37.68 18.32
CA GLY A 3 26.30 39.13 18.09
C GLY A 3 24.90 39.74 18.21
N GLY A 4 24.78 40.82 18.97
CA GLY A 4 23.53 41.54 19.17
C GLY A 4 23.24 41.85 20.65
N ASN A 5 22.13 42.51 20.92
CA ASN A 5 21.69 42.79 22.28
C ASN A 5 21.00 41.52 22.87
N PRO A 6 21.51 40.94 23.97
CA PRO A 6 20.93 39.75 24.60
C PRO A 6 19.46 39.90 25.00
N GLN A 7 19.03 41.13 25.30
CA GLN A 7 17.62 41.40 25.69
C GLN A 7 16.65 41.26 24.52
N LEU A 8 17.15 41.23 23.27
CA LEU A 8 16.36 41.07 22.06
C LEU A 8 16.39 39.63 21.53
N PHE A 9 17.09 38.70 22.23
CA PHE A 9 17.03 37.28 21.88
C PHE A 9 15.55 36.78 21.94
N PRO A 10 15.11 36.00 20.95
CA PRO A 10 15.86 35.22 19.95
C PRO A 10 16.10 35.90 18.57
N TYR A 11 16.12 37.19 18.48
CA TYR A 11 16.47 37.96 17.27
C TYR A 11 15.56 37.68 16.06
N LYS A 12 14.26 37.67 16.29
CA LYS A 12 13.24 37.34 15.24
C LYS A 12 13.21 38.36 14.08
N HIS A 13 13.73 39.54 14.30
CA HIS A 13 13.68 40.65 13.32
C HIS A 13 15.09 41.12 12.86
N ASN A 14 16.06 40.20 12.86
CA ASN A 14 17.46 40.51 12.46
C ASN A 14 18.21 41.51 13.37
N GLU A 15 17.81 41.60 14.65
CA GLU A 15 18.47 42.49 15.61
C GLU A 15 19.80 41.92 16.14
N GLY A 16 20.09 40.69 15.83
CA GLY A 16 21.31 39.97 16.23
C GLY A 16 21.41 38.61 15.58
N GLN A 17 22.45 37.89 15.97
CA GLN A 17 22.69 36.51 15.53
C GLN A 17 23.14 35.66 16.72
N PHE A 18 22.52 34.54 16.87
CA PHE A 18 22.95 33.46 17.73
C PHE A 18 23.02 32.18 16.87
N GLU A 19 24.17 31.50 16.91
CA GLU A 19 24.38 30.27 16.16
C GLU A 19 25.30 29.36 16.93
N VAL A 20 24.84 28.11 17.13
CA VAL A 20 25.61 27.04 17.80
C VAL A 20 25.51 25.77 16.97
N LEU A 21 26.65 25.31 16.47
CA LEU A 21 26.77 24.06 15.73
C LEU A 21 27.22 22.95 16.68
N VAL A 22 26.44 21.86 16.74
CA VAL A 22 26.70 20.69 17.61
C VAL A 22 26.70 19.42 16.75
N PRO A 23 27.87 18.84 16.44
CA PRO A 23 27.95 17.55 15.82
C PRO A 23 27.68 16.46 16.84
N LEU A 24 26.71 15.60 16.60
CA LEU A 24 26.42 14.38 17.36
C LEU A 24 26.88 13.17 16.56
N ARG A 25 27.45 12.19 17.24
CA ARG A 25 27.89 10.93 16.67
C ARG A 25 27.29 9.77 17.45
N ASN A 26 26.87 8.73 16.71
CA ASN A 26 26.28 7.53 17.31
C ASN A 26 25.11 7.84 18.26
N ALA A 27 24.31 8.82 17.90
CA ALA A 27 23.16 9.25 18.69
C ALA A 27 21.98 8.27 18.57
N LYS A 28 21.10 8.29 19.58
CA LYS A 28 19.80 7.64 19.55
C LYS A 28 18.72 8.71 19.61
N PHE A 29 17.76 8.65 18.68
CA PHE A 29 16.63 9.57 18.63
C PHE A 29 15.31 8.80 18.63
N ALA A 30 14.48 9.00 19.65
CA ALA A 30 13.12 8.49 19.75
C ALA A 30 12.15 9.67 19.55
N PHE A 31 11.43 9.68 18.43
CA PHE A 31 10.52 10.76 18.11
C PHE A 31 9.10 10.55 18.68
N GLN A 32 8.77 9.30 19.00
CA GLN A 32 7.50 8.94 19.65
C GLN A 32 7.67 7.65 20.47
N PRO A 33 6.96 7.46 21.60
CA PRO A 33 7.18 6.34 22.53
C PRO A 33 7.05 4.96 21.90
N ASP A 34 6.05 4.75 21.06
CA ASP A 34 5.71 3.44 20.49
C ASP A 34 6.29 3.20 19.09
N TRP A 35 7.21 4.06 18.65
CA TRP A 35 7.89 3.92 17.38
C TRP A 35 9.35 3.52 17.56
N PRO A 36 9.92 2.70 16.66
CA PRO A 36 11.33 2.32 16.73
C PRO A 36 12.24 3.56 16.74
N ALA A 37 13.13 3.63 17.73
CA ALA A 37 14.09 4.72 17.82
C ALA A 37 15.14 4.60 16.71
N LEU A 38 15.52 5.72 16.12
CA LEU A 38 16.69 5.81 15.26
C LEU A 38 17.96 5.63 16.09
N THR A 39 18.86 4.78 15.63
CA THR A 39 20.13 4.47 16.30
C THR A 39 21.29 4.67 15.36
N ASN A 40 22.51 4.79 15.93
CA ASN A 40 23.74 5.04 15.17
C ASN A 40 23.62 6.29 14.27
N LEU A 41 22.97 7.32 14.79
CA LEU A 41 22.66 8.53 14.05
C LEU A 41 23.83 9.51 14.16
N ASP A 42 24.47 9.81 13.05
CA ASP A 42 25.41 10.91 12.91
C ASP A 42 24.66 12.12 12.37
N ILE A 43 24.54 13.15 13.19
CA ILE A 43 23.72 14.33 12.88
C ILE A 43 24.44 15.61 13.31
N GLU A 44 24.29 16.65 12.52
CA GLU A 44 24.72 17.99 12.82
C GLU A 44 23.50 18.83 13.22
N LEU A 45 23.54 19.40 14.41
CA LEU A 45 22.52 20.30 14.94
C LEU A 45 23.01 21.73 14.83
N ASP A 46 22.28 22.54 14.11
CA ASP A 46 22.56 23.96 13.92
C ASP A 46 21.44 24.81 14.55
N PHE A 47 21.71 25.32 15.74
CA PHE A 47 20.83 26.20 16.49
C PHE A 47 21.01 27.61 15.98
N ILE A 48 20.03 28.16 15.31
CA ILE A 48 20.08 29.53 14.77
C ILE A 48 18.89 30.30 15.35
N ASN A 49 19.21 31.35 16.13
CA ASN A 49 18.24 32.22 16.78
C ASN A 49 17.17 31.43 17.57
N ASP A 50 15.95 31.41 17.11
CA ASP A 50 14.82 30.69 17.71
C ASP A 50 14.45 29.37 17.00
N GLY A 51 15.35 28.85 16.18
CA GLY A 51 15.13 27.62 15.42
C GLY A 51 16.28 26.62 15.55
N LEU A 52 16.05 25.42 15.01
CA LEU A 52 17.01 24.33 14.92
C LEU A 52 16.93 23.68 13.55
N TRP A 53 18.04 23.58 12.87
CA TRP A 53 18.21 22.84 11.63
C TRP A 53 19.09 21.63 11.88
N MET A 54 18.65 20.49 11.41
CA MET A 54 19.36 19.22 11.59
C MET A 54 19.66 18.62 10.22
N LYS A 55 20.87 18.10 10.05
CA LYS A 55 21.32 17.48 8.81
C LYS A 55 21.99 16.13 9.11
N THR A 56 21.73 15.15 8.27
CA THR A 56 22.42 13.87 8.28
C THR A 56 22.50 13.32 6.85
N ASP A 57 23.56 12.59 6.55
CA ASP A 57 23.74 11.91 5.25
C ASP A 57 22.75 10.76 5.04
N GLY A 58 22.13 10.30 6.10
CA GLY A 58 21.10 9.30 6.07
C GLY A 58 21.05 8.45 7.32
N VAL A 59 19.94 7.74 7.45
CA VAL A 59 19.65 6.86 8.58
C VAL A 59 19.00 5.58 8.08
N ASN A 60 19.27 4.47 8.76
CA ASN A 60 18.63 3.21 8.50
C ASN A 60 17.40 3.03 9.40
N LEU A 61 16.28 2.66 8.77
CA LEU A 61 14.98 2.39 9.37
C LEU A 61 14.66 0.90 9.16
N GLY A 62 15.16 0.04 10.03
CA GLY A 62 15.07 -1.40 9.80
C GLY A 62 15.85 -1.80 8.53
N GLY A 63 15.16 -2.28 7.51
CA GLY A 63 15.76 -2.68 6.22
C GLY A 63 15.75 -1.61 5.13
N VAL A 64 15.24 -0.40 5.41
CA VAL A 64 15.17 0.71 4.45
C VAL A 64 16.10 1.84 4.86
N ARG A 65 16.54 2.64 3.89
CA ARG A 65 17.42 3.80 4.11
C ARG A 65 16.68 5.08 3.82
N ALA A 66 16.73 6.01 4.78
CA ALA A 66 16.37 7.41 4.56
C ALA A 66 17.63 8.21 4.18
N SER A 67 17.53 9.05 3.17
CA SER A 67 18.58 9.94 2.66
C SER A 67 18.02 11.33 2.36
N ASN A 68 18.88 12.29 2.05
CA ASN A 68 18.47 13.69 1.84
C ASN A 68 17.59 14.20 2.99
N LEU A 69 17.92 13.77 4.20
CA LEU A 69 17.11 14.03 5.37
C LEU A 69 17.37 15.45 5.86
N THR A 70 16.31 16.23 5.94
CA THR A 70 16.29 17.52 6.62
C THR A 70 15.28 17.48 7.75
N ALA A 71 15.65 18.00 8.90
CA ALA A 71 14.77 18.11 10.06
C ALA A 71 14.88 19.51 10.62
N VAL A 72 13.77 20.23 10.79
CA VAL A 72 13.76 21.63 11.12
C VAL A 72 12.72 21.95 12.19
N ILE A 73 13.12 22.67 13.21
CA ILE A 73 12.24 23.43 14.09
C ILE A 73 12.41 24.90 13.71
N PRO A 74 11.53 25.44 12.86
CA PRO A 74 11.73 26.80 12.32
C PRO A 74 11.56 27.90 13.36
N ASP A 75 10.78 27.64 14.38
CA ASP A 75 10.48 28.53 15.50
C ASP A 75 10.02 27.67 16.69
N TYR A 76 10.80 27.71 17.78
CA TYR A 76 10.47 26.94 18.99
C TYR A 76 9.11 27.29 19.57
N SER A 77 8.59 28.52 19.37
CA SER A 77 7.27 28.89 19.85
C SER A 77 6.13 28.19 19.12
N LYS A 78 6.39 27.58 17.98
CA LYS A 78 5.41 26.79 17.21
C LYS A 78 5.37 25.33 17.63
N GLU A 79 6.34 24.91 18.43
CA GLU A 79 6.42 23.53 18.96
C GLU A 79 6.26 22.45 17.89
N LYS A 80 6.89 22.64 16.70
CA LYS A 80 6.82 21.71 15.59
C LYS A 80 8.20 21.34 15.06
N LEU A 81 8.43 20.04 14.90
CA LEU A 81 9.56 19.48 14.17
C LEU A 81 9.06 18.96 12.81
N LEU A 82 9.60 19.49 11.73
CA LEU A 82 9.31 19.07 10.36
C LEU A 82 10.46 18.24 9.83
N ILE A 83 10.17 17.07 9.28
CA ILE A 83 11.19 16.18 8.69
C ILE A 83 10.80 15.85 7.27
N ASP A 84 11.74 16.03 6.34
CA ASP A 84 11.63 15.57 4.96
C ASP A 84 12.75 14.57 4.66
N ALA A 85 12.43 13.47 3.98
CA ALA A 85 13.40 12.44 3.61
C ALA A 85 13.01 11.71 2.33
N ASP A 86 14.03 11.28 1.58
CA ASP A 86 13.89 10.27 0.53
C ASP A 86 14.13 8.88 1.14
N ILE A 87 13.18 7.97 0.96
CA ILE A 87 13.25 6.59 1.46
C ILE A 87 13.52 5.64 0.30
N LYS A 88 14.46 4.73 0.49
CA LYS A 88 14.76 3.67 -0.48
C LYS A 88 15.08 2.36 0.24
N GLY A 89 14.58 1.27 -0.30
CA GLY A 89 14.89 -0.07 0.22
C GLY A 89 14.07 -1.18 -0.44
N PRO A 90 14.32 -2.43 -0.10
CA PRO A 90 13.54 -3.55 -0.59
C PRO A 90 12.14 -3.54 0.01
N GLY A 91 11.12 -3.77 -0.83
CA GLY A 91 9.71 -3.79 -0.43
C GLY A 91 9.42 -4.75 0.72
N LYS A 92 10.09 -5.92 0.73
CA LYS A 92 9.99 -6.92 1.80
C LYS A 92 10.45 -6.44 3.19
N ALA A 93 11.19 -5.34 3.28
CA ALA A 93 11.61 -4.77 4.56
C ALA A 93 10.56 -3.83 5.16
N VAL A 94 9.55 -3.43 4.39
CA VAL A 94 8.54 -2.46 4.82
C VAL A 94 7.58 -3.08 5.85
N GLY A 95 7.08 -4.29 5.60
CA GLY A 95 6.19 -4.99 6.54
C GLY A 95 6.78 -5.15 7.94
N PRO A 96 7.96 -5.78 8.10
CA PRO A 96 8.61 -5.93 9.40
C PRO A 96 8.83 -4.63 10.18
N TYR A 97 9.05 -3.52 9.50
CA TYR A 97 9.14 -2.21 10.15
C TYR A 97 7.81 -1.83 10.81
N PHE A 98 6.69 -2.00 10.12
CA PHE A 98 5.37 -1.64 10.66
C PHE A 98 4.90 -2.56 11.78
N ASP A 99 5.40 -3.80 11.86
CA ASP A 99 5.11 -4.72 12.97
C ASP A 99 5.62 -4.20 14.33
N GLU A 100 6.57 -3.28 14.32
CA GLU A 100 7.16 -2.64 15.51
C GLU A 100 6.58 -1.25 15.79
N THR A 101 5.47 -0.86 15.12
CA THR A 101 4.84 0.47 15.23
C THR A 101 3.39 0.37 15.69
N PRO A 102 2.75 1.49 16.07
CA PRO A 102 1.31 1.52 16.34
C PRO A 102 0.41 1.11 15.16
N LEU A 103 0.96 1.05 13.94
CA LEU A 103 0.25 0.60 12.74
C LEU A 103 0.30 -0.93 12.52
N LYS A 104 0.79 -1.69 13.50
CA LYS A 104 0.92 -3.15 13.44
C LYS A 104 -0.38 -3.86 13.08
N ASP A 105 -1.48 -3.49 13.75
CA ASP A 105 -2.77 -4.15 13.60
C ASP A 105 -3.58 -3.64 12.38
N SER A 106 -3.09 -2.62 11.69
CA SER A 106 -3.68 -2.06 10.47
C SER A 106 -2.79 -2.34 9.25
N LEU A 107 -1.92 -1.41 8.93
CA LEU A 107 -1.01 -1.51 7.77
C LEU A 107 -0.04 -2.70 7.90
N GLY A 108 0.49 -2.96 9.10
CA GLY A 108 1.37 -4.12 9.35
C GLY A 108 0.67 -5.44 9.01
N ALA A 109 -0.54 -5.67 9.55
CA ALA A 109 -1.32 -6.87 9.26
C ALA A 109 -1.64 -7.02 7.76
N THR A 110 -1.94 -5.92 7.08
CA THR A 110 -2.16 -5.91 5.63
C THR A 110 -0.90 -6.34 4.87
N LEU A 111 0.27 -5.83 5.25
CA LEU A 111 1.55 -6.14 4.61
C LEU A 111 2.07 -7.56 4.91
N GLN A 112 1.56 -8.23 5.94
CA GLN A 112 1.82 -9.65 6.17
C GLN A 112 1.09 -10.55 5.16
N GLU A 113 -0.08 -10.12 4.68
CA GLU A 113 -0.86 -10.84 3.68
C GLU A 113 -0.51 -10.42 2.24
N LEU A 114 0.03 -9.21 2.06
CA LEU A 114 0.45 -8.61 0.79
C LEU A 114 1.95 -8.38 0.79
N GLN A 115 2.71 -9.35 0.29
CA GLN A 115 4.17 -9.32 0.34
C GLN A 115 4.75 -8.65 -0.89
N LEU A 116 5.23 -7.42 -0.72
CA LEU A 116 5.85 -6.64 -1.78
C LEU A 116 7.33 -7.02 -1.93
N ASP A 117 7.77 -7.31 -3.15
CA ASP A 117 9.17 -7.53 -3.51
C ASP A 117 9.64 -6.52 -4.58
N GLY A 118 10.94 -6.34 -4.68
CA GLY A 118 11.58 -5.32 -5.49
C GLY A 118 11.85 -4.03 -4.72
N ASP A 119 12.59 -3.11 -5.33
CA ASP A 119 12.96 -1.83 -4.71
C ASP A 119 11.76 -0.88 -4.63
N VAL A 120 11.64 -0.22 -3.48
CA VAL A 120 10.63 0.83 -3.22
C VAL A 120 11.35 2.15 -3.04
N ASN A 121 10.82 3.21 -3.64
CA ASN A 121 11.27 4.57 -3.44
C ASN A 121 10.09 5.40 -2.92
N ALA A 122 10.32 6.17 -1.87
CA ALA A 122 9.30 7.04 -1.31
C ALA A 122 9.86 8.42 -0.95
N ARG A 123 8.99 9.42 -0.91
CA ARG A 123 9.22 10.70 -0.23
C ARG A 123 8.38 10.72 1.02
N LEU A 124 9.00 11.08 2.13
CA LEU A 124 8.38 11.15 3.44
C LEU A 124 8.42 12.57 3.96
N HIS A 125 7.31 13.04 4.48
CA HIS A 125 7.19 14.26 5.26
C HIS A 125 6.53 13.95 6.60
N LEU A 126 7.20 14.34 7.69
CA LEU A 126 6.65 14.22 9.04
C LEU A 126 6.41 15.62 9.63
N ASP A 127 5.26 15.84 10.19
CA ASP A 127 4.92 16.97 11.08
C ASP A 127 4.79 16.40 12.49
N ILE A 128 5.77 16.71 13.34
CA ILE A 128 5.88 16.17 14.70
C ILE A 128 5.63 17.32 15.68
N PRO A 129 4.43 17.39 16.27
CA PRO A 129 4.15 18.34 17.36
C PRO A 129 4.97 17.99 18.59
N LEU A 130 5.68 18.99 19.14
CA LEU A 130 6.51 18.81 20.35
C LEU A 130 5.72 18.96 21.65
N ASN A 131 4.44 19.29 21.55
CA ASN A 131 3.50 19.42 22.66
C ASN A 131 2.78 18.11 23.05
N GLY A 132 3.14 16.99 22.39
CA GLY A 132 2.56 15.67 22.66
C GLY A 132 1.30 15.32 21.82
N GLU A 133 0.91 16.18 20.87
CA GLU A 133 -0.11 15.83 19.88
C GLU A 133 0.39 14.74 18.91
N LEU A 134 -0.52 14.16 18.13
CA LEU A 134 -0.18 13.06 17.23
C LEU A 134 0.67 13.54 16.04
N VAL A 135 1.65 12.73 15.70
CA VAL A 135 2.49 12.90 14.49
C VAL A 135 1.64 12.68 13.24
N THR A 136 1.84 13.56 12.25
CA THR A 136 1.31 13.35 10.90
C THR A 136 2.45 12.92 9.98
N ALA A 137 2.32 11.73 9.40
CA ALA A 137 3.21 11.20 8.37
C ALA A 137 2.49 11.22 7.02
N LYS A 138 3.07 11.85 6.02
CA LYS A 138 2.53 11.85 4.65
C LYS A 138 3.63 11.65 3.63
N GLY A 139 3.27 11.12 2.47
CA GLY A 139 4.26 10.93 1.44
C GLY A 139 3.71 10.29 0.17
N GLU A 140 4.63 9.99 -0.72
CA GLU A 140 4.37 9.31 -2.00
C GLU A 140 5.35 8.15 -2.16
N VAL A 141 4.83 7.01 -2.59
CA VAL A 141 5.61 5.80 -2.90
C VAL A 141 5.56 5.56 -4.40
N THR A 142 6.72 5.28 -4.98
CA THR A 142 6.87 4.90 -6.39
C THR A 142 7.28 3.44 -6.50
N LEU A 143 6.51 2.67 -7.25
CA LEU A 143 6.77 1.28 -7.61
C LEU A 143 7.25 1.21 -9.07
N ARG A 144 8.22 0.33 -9.33
CA ARG A 144 8.78 0.11 -10.67
C ARG A 144 9.09 -1.37 -10.87
N ASN A 145 8.22 -2.05 -11.62
CA ASN A 145 8.35 -3.49 -11.90
C ASN A 145 8.43 -4.36 -10.63
N ASN A 146 7.77 -3.93 -9.57
CA ASN A 146 7.68 -4.71 -8.34
C ASN A 146 6.82 -5.96 -8.55
N SER A 147 6.92 -6.92 -7.64
CA SER A 147 5.97 -8.01 -7.53
C SER A 147 5.25 -7.94 -6.19
N LEU A 148 3.98 -8.33 -6.18
CA LEU A 148 3.13 -8.37 -5.00
C LEU A 148 2.55 -9.78 -4.86
N PHE A 149 3.03 -10.55 -3.89
CA PHE A 149 2.45 -11.83 -3.56
C PHE A 149 1.25 -11.65 -2.65
N ILE A 150 0.10 -12.15 -3.09
CA ILE A 150 -1.18 -12.11 -2.37
C ILE A 150 -1.36 -13.47 -1.71
N LYS A 151 -0.95 -13.57 -0.44
CA LYS A 151 -0.89 -14.84 0.30
C LYS A 151 -2.23 -15.57 0.36
N PRO A 152 -3.40 -14.92 0.61
CA PRO A 152 -4.69 -15.62 0.62
C PRO A 152 -5.09 -16.25 -0.72
N LEU A 153 -4.55 -15.75 -1.83
CA LEU A 153 -4.83 -16.25 -3.18
C LEU A 153 -3.72 -17.17 -3.72
N ASP A 154 -2.63 -17.33 -2.96
CA ASP A 154 -1.41 -18.02 -3.42
C ASP A 154 -1.00 -17.56 -4.83
N SER A 155 -1.05 -16.25 -5.07
CA SER A 155 -0.88 -15.67 -6.39
C SER A 155 -0.07 -14.38 -6.37
N THR A 156 0.63 -14.11 -7.48
CA THR A 156 1.53 -12.95 -7.58
C THR A 156 1.12 -12.03 -8.72
N LEU A 157 0.90 -10.76 -8.40
CA LEU A 157 0.94 -9.67 -9.37
C LEU A 157 2.40 -9.40 -9.74
N LYS A 158 2.70 -9.29 -11.03
CA LYS A 158 4.03 -8.97 -11.55
C LYS A 158 4.04 -7.63 -12.25
N ASN A 159 5.23 -7.05 -12.44
CA ASN A 159 5.43 -5.78 -13.15
C ASN A 159 4.58 -4.64 -12.58
N LEU A 160 4.32 -4.66 -11.27
CA LEU A 160 3.54 -3.63 -10.59
C LEU A 160 4.30 -2.30 -10.63
N SER A 161 3.69 -1.30 -11.26
CA SER A 161 4.32 0.01 -11.49
C SER A 161 3.29 1.13 -11.35
N GLY A 162 3.74 2.26 -10.80
CA GLY A 162 2.95 3.46 -10.59
C GLY A 162 3.23 4.08 -9.24
N LYS A 163 2.28 4.86 -8.72
CA LYS A 163 2.44 5.63 -7.49
C LYS A 163 1.23 5.52 -6.58
N PHE A 164 1.48 5.67 -5.30
CA PHE A 164 0.44 5.90 -4.31
C PHE A 164 0.92 6.89 -3.24
N SER A 165 -0.01 7.63 -2.68
CA SER A 165 0.23 8.52 -1.55
C SER A 165 -0.26 7.89 -0.26
N PHE A 166 0.24 8.41 0.85
CA PHE A 166 -0.25 8.02 2.18
C PHE A 166 -0.34 9.24 3.11
N ILE A 167 -1.29 9.15 4.04
CA ILE A 167 -1.39 10.02 5.21
C ILE A 167 -1.62 9.10 6.40
N ASN A 168 -0.63 8.96 7.27
CA ASN A 168 -0.59 7.95 8.34
C ASN A 168 -0.83 6.55 7.76
N GLY A 169 -1.86 5.83 8.23
CA GLY A 169 -2.25 4.51 7.73
C GLY A 169 -3.14 4.52 6.48
N ASP A 170 -3.67 5.68 6.07
CA ASP A 170 -4.53 5.79 4.91
C ASP A 170 -3.71 5.89 3.61
N LEU A 171 -3.95 4.99 2.68
CA LEU A 171 -3.28 4.93 1.37
C LEU A 171 -4.25 5.28 0.25
N GLN A 172 -3.74 5.93 -0.80
CA GLN A 172 -4.48 6.22 -2.02
C GLN A 172 -3.58 6.08 -3.24
N SER A 173 -3.89 5.14 -4.14
CA SER A 173 -3.12 5.01 -5.37
C SER A 173 -3.65 5.90 -6.49
N GLU A 174 -2.73 6.26 -7.40
CA GLU A 174 -3.06 6.53 -8.79
C GLU A 174 -3.34 5.20 -9.52
N PRO A 175 -3.85 5.20 -10.76
CA PRO A 175 -3.92 3.97 -11.53
C PRO A 175 -2.54 3.33 -11.71
N LEU A 176 -2.39 2.12 -11.19
CA LEU A 176 -1.20 1.29 -11.31
C LEU A 176 -1.37 0.32 -12.47
N THR A 177 -0.25 -0.06 -13.09
CA THR A 177 -0.20 -1.14 -14.07
C THR A 177 0.45 -2.37 -13.47
N ALA A 178 -0.04 -3.54 -13.82
CA ALA A 178 0.51 -4.84 -13.41
C ALA A 178 0.25 -5.91 -14.47
N SER A 179 0.72 -7.10 -14.22
CA SER A 179 0.28 -8.30 -14.91
C SER A 179 -0.13 -9.38 -13.91
N TRP A 180 -1.23 -10.05 -14.18
CA TRP A 180 -1.74 -11.17 -13.38
C TRP A 180 -2.16 -12.30 -14.32
N PHE A 181 -1.84 -13.53 -13.97
CA PHE A 181 -2.04 -14.68 -14.87
C PHE A 181 -1.52 -14.45 -16.30
N ASN A 182 -0.36 -13.80 -16.43
CA ASN A 182 0.27 -13.41 -17.70
C ASN A 182 -0.58 -12.44 -18.57
N GLN A 183 -1.56 -11.76 -17.99
CA GLN A 183 -2.41 -10.79 -18.68
C GLN A 183 -2.24 -9.41 -18.05
N PRO A 184 -2.38 -8.32 -18.84
CA PRO A 184 -2.28 -6.96 -18.34
C PRO A 184 -3.44 -6.64 -17.40
N LEU A 185 -3.15 -5.87 -16.37
CA LEU A 185 -4.09 -5.46 -15.34
C LEU A 185 -3.84 -4.00 -14.97
N ASN A 186 -4.90 -3.21 -14.85
CA ASN A 186 -4.88 -1.93 -14.16
C ASN A 186 -5.49 -2.12 -12.77
N VAL A 187 -4.87 -1.48 -11.80
CA VAL A 187 -5.26 -1.55 -10.38
C VAL A 187 -5.28 -0.15 -9.81
N ASP A 188 -6.28 0.21 -9.08
CA ASP A 188 -6.23 1.31 -8.13
C ASP A 188 -6.78 0.84 -6.79
N PHE A 189 -6.27 1.45 -5.71
CA PHE A 189 -6.70 1.07 -4.37
C PHE A 189 -6.73 2.28 -3.44
N SER A 190 -7.55 2.17 -2.43
CA SER A 190 -7.55 3.06 -1.27
C SER A 190 -7.69 2.25 0.00
N THR A 191 -7.14 2.78 1.08
CA THR A 191 -7.32 2.21 2.42
C THR A 191 -7.81 3.27 3.38
N LYS A 192 -8.47 2.83 4.43
CA LYS A 192 -8.96 3.71 5.48
C LYS A 192 -8.80 3.08 6.85
N GLU A 193 -8.07 3.77 7.71
CA GLU A 193 -7.98 3.42 9.11
C GLU A 193 -9.22 3.94 9.85
N GLY A 194 -10.04 3.02 10.32
CA GLY A 194 -11.25 3.32 11.09
C GLY A 194 -11.09 2.99 12.57
N ALA A 195 -12.05 3.39 13.40
CA ALA A 195 -12.01 3.12 14.84
C ALA A 195 -12.10 1.63 15.22
N LYS A 196 -12.62 0.77 14.34
CA LYS A 196 -12.88 -0.66 14.61
C LYS A 196 -12.25 -1.62 13.60
N ALA A 197 -11.89 -1.11 12.42
CA ALA A 197 -11.37 -1.90 11.32
C ALA A 197 -10.50 -1.05 10.42
N TYR A 198 -9.54 -1.70 9.79
CA TYR A 198 -8.82 -1.17 8.63
C TYR A 198 -9.52 -1.65 7.37
N GLN A 199 -9.86 -0.75 6.47
CA GLN A 199 -10.62 -1.04 5.27
C GLN A 199 -9.75 -0.88 4.03
N VAL A 200 -9.86 -1.81 3.09
CA VAL A 200 -9.18 -1.78 1.80
C VAL A 200 -10.21 -1.87 0.69
N ALA A 201 -10.16 -0.94 -0.24
CA ALA A 201 -10.95 -0.96 -1.46
C ALA A 201 -10.01 -1.02 -2.67
N VAL A 202 -10.26 -1.95 -3.59
CA VAL A 202 -9.46 -2.14 -4.80
C VAL A 202 -10.38 -2.17 -6.01
N ASN A 203 -10.04 -1.41 -7.05
CA ASN A 203 -10.67 -1.52 -8.36
C ASN A 203 -9.66 -2.15 -9.33
N LEU A 204 -10.16 -3.04 -10.14
CA LEU A 204 -9.39 -3.81 -11.12
C LEU A 204 -10.03 -3.67 -12.49
N ASN A 205 -9.25 -3.62 -13.54
CA ASN A 205 -9.78 -3.79 -14.89
C ASN A 205 -8.72 -4.35 -15.84
N GLY A 206 -9.19 -5.04 -16.86
CA GLY A 206 -8.32 -5.63 -17.86
C GLY A 206 -9.06 -6.03 -19.12
N ASN A 207 -8.31 -6.36 -20.14
CA ASN A 207 -8.81 -7.00 -21.36
C ASN A 207 -8.02 -8.29 -21.58
N TRP A 208 -8.61 -9.40 -21.14
CA TRP A 208 -7.92 -10.68 -21.06
C TRP A 208 -8.37 -11.68 -22.11
N GLN A 209 -7.45 -12.54 -22.49
CA GLN A 209 -7.70 -13.73 -23.28
C GLN A 209 -7.83 -14.93 -22.32
N PRO A 210 -9.03 -15.46 -22.03
CA PRO A 210 -9.23 -16.52 -21.05
C PRO A 210 -8.35 -17.74 -21.31
N ALA A 211 -8.17 -18.11 -22.57
CA ALA A 211 -7.31 -19.22 -23.00
C ALA A 211 -5.82 -19.04 -22.65
N LYS A 212 -5.36 -17.82 -22.34
CA LYS A 212 -3.95 -17.53 -22.04
C LYS A 212 -3.67 -17.31 -20.55
N THR A 213 -4.66 -17.39 -19.72
CA THR A 213 -4.49 -17.17 -18.27
C THR A 213 -3.72 -18.29 -17.57
N GLY A 214 -3.73 -19.49 -18.12
CA GLY A 214 -3.13 -20.69 -17.51
C GLY A 214 -3.90 -21.24 -16.32
N VAL A 215 -5.08 -20.70 -15.99
CA VAL A 215 -5.91 -21.11 -14.84
C VAL A 215 -6.87 -22.22 -15.23
N LEU A 216 -7.28 -22.26 -16.49
CA LEU A 216 -8.26 -23.22 -16.98
C LEU A 216 -7.58 -24.53 -17.42
N PRO A 217 -8.28 -25.69 -17.34
CA PRO A 217 -7.77 -26.94 -17.89
C PRO A 217 -7.42 -26.81 -19.38
N VAL A 218 -6.42 -27.55 -19.84
CA VAL A 218 -5.91 -27.48 -21.22
C VAL A 218 -7.02 -27.66 -22.25
N ALA A 219 -7.90 -28.66 -22.08
CA ALA A 219 -9.00 -28.91 -23.00
C ALA A 219 -10.00 -27.73 -23.11
N VAL A 220 -10.19 -26.98 -22.01
CA VAL A 220 -11.02 -25.77 -22.01
C VAL A 220 -10.28 -24.63 -22.71
N ASN A 221 -9.00 -24.45 -22.43
CA ASN A 221 -8.17 -23.42 -23.10
C ASN A 221 -8.15 -23.57 -24.62
N GLU A 222 -8.01 -24.81 -25.11
CA GLU A 222 -8.00 -25.12 -26.55
C GLU A 222 -9.37 -24.86 -27.22
N ALA A 223 -10.45 -24.93 -26.47
CA ALA A 223 -11.79 -24.69 -26.96
C ALA A 223 -12.20 -23.20 -26.92
N LEU A 224 -11.43 -22.33 -26.27
CA LEU A 224 -11.74 -20.91 -26.12
C LEU A 224 -10.87 -20.05 -27.03
N SER A 225 -11.44 -19.00 -27.59
CA SER A 225 -10.68 -17.94 -28.26
C SER A 225 -11.34 -16.57 -28.07
N GLY A 226 -10.58 -15.51 -28.36
CA GLY A 226 -11.05 -14.13 -28.16
C GLY A 226 -10.63 -13.51 -26.85
N SER A 227 -11.16 -12.34 -26.55
CA SER A 227 -10.83 -11.58 -25.34
C SER A 227 -12.08 -11.01 -24.68
N VAL A 228 -11.98 -10.77 -23.38
CA VAL A 228 -13.01 -10.16 -22.54
C VAL A 228 -12.46 -8.93 -21.85
N ALA A 229 -13.10 -7.80 -22.04
CA ALA A 229 -12.93 -6.62 -21.20
C ALA A 229 -13.75 -6.83 -19.92
N TRP A 230 -13.12 -6.64 -18.78
CA TRP A 230 -13.76 -6.86 -17.49
C TRP A 230 -13.33 -5.80 -16.49
N ASP A 231 -14.15 -5.59 -15.49
CA ASP A 231 -13.86 -4.79 -14.31
C ASP A 231 -14.18 -5.58 -13.03
N GLY A 232 -13.52 -5.20 -11.95
CA GLY A 232 -13.69 -5.82 -10.66
C GLY A 232 -13.54 -4.83 -9.51
N LYS A 233 -14.25 -5.11 -8.43
CA LYS A 233 -14.13 -4.40 -7.16
C LYS A 233 -13.87 -5.39 -6.06
N VAL A 234 -12.94 -5.07 -5.19
CA VAL A 234 -12.62 -5.86 -3.99
C VAL A 234 -12.72 -4.95 -2.79
N GLY A 235 -13.54 -5.32 -1.82
CA GLY A 235 -13.58 -4.72 -0.50
C GLY A 235 -13.04 -5.71 0.53
N ILE A 236 -12.17 -5.25 1.43
CA ILE A 236 -11.64 -6.05 2.52
C ILE A 236 -11.81 -5.24 3.80
N ASP A 237 -12.44 -5.85 4.81
CA ASP A 237 -12.51 -5.34 6.16
C ASP A 237 -11.61 -6.18 7.07
N LEU A 238 -10.71 -5.50 7.77
CA LEU A 238 -9.77 -6.07 8.73
C LEU A 238 -10.11 -5.53 10.12
N PRO A 239 -11.10 -6.11 10.83
CA PRO A 239 -11.43 -5.70 12.19
C PRO A 239 -10.27 -6.00 13.14
N TYR A 240 -9.94 -5.07 14.05
CA TYR A 240 -8.78 -5.20 14.96
C TYR A 240 -8.87 -6.36 15.96
N HIS A 241 -10.08 -6.89 16.18
CA HIS A 241 -10.33 -7.96 17.16
C HIS A 241 -11.16 -9.12 16.59
N ALA A 242 -11.24 -9.23 15.27
CA ALA A 242 -11.98 -10.30 14.59
C ALA A 242 -11.26 -10.72 13.29
N GLY A 243 -11.71 -11.82 12.70
CA GLY A 243 -11.17 -12.27 11.42
C GLY A 243 -11.54 -11.34 10.26
N ALA A 244 -10.69 -11.28 9.24
CA ALA A 244 -10.93 -10.54 8.02
C ALA A 244 -12.17 -11.04 7.28
N THR A 245 -12.88 -10.11 6.64
CA THR A 245 -13.94 -10.41 5.66
C THR A 245 -13.65 -9.69 4.35
N TYR A 246 -14.14 -10.26 3.25
CA TYR A 246 -13.95 -9.66 1.94
C TYR A 246 -15.16 -9.86 1.04
N ASN A 247 -15.34 -8.94 0.13
CA ASN A 247 -16.29 -9.04 -0.98
C ASN A 247 -15.57 -8.75 -2.29
N VAL A 248 -15.94 -9.49 -3.33
CA VAL A 248 -15.43 -9.30 -4.68
C VAL A 248 -16.60 -9.24 -5.63
N GLU A 249 -16.60 -8.29 -6.55
CA GLU A 249 -17.55 -8.23 -7.65
C GLU A 249 -16.78 -8.11 -8.95
N LEU A 250 -17.04 -9.01 -9.90
CA LEU A 250 -16.43 -9.03 -11.23
C LEU A 250 -17.53 -8.91 -12.29
N ASN A 251 -17.32 -8.05 -13.27
CA ASN A 251 -18.23 -7.83 -14.40
C ASN A 251 -17.48 -7.96 -15.70
N GLY A 252 -18.12 -8.52 -16.71
CA GLY A 252 -17.58 -8.61 -18.06
C GLY A 252 -18.64 -9.02 -19.07
N ASP A 253 -18.33 -8.89 -20.36
CA ASP A 253 -19.18 -9.41 -21.43
C ASP A 253 -18.34 -10.32 -22.35
N LEU A 254 -18.70 -11.59 -22.38
CA LEU A 254 -18.06 -12.60 -23.22
C LEU A 254 -18.44 -12.48 -24.70
N LYS A 255 -18.99 -11.36 -25.16
CA LYS A 255 -19.39 -11.13 -26.56
C LYS A 255 -18.31 -11.49 -27.57
N ASN A 256 -17.06 -11.13 -27.29
CA ASN A 256 -15.92 -11.38 -28.18
C ASN A 256 -15.19 -12.70 -27.89
N VAL A 257 -15.70 -13.52 -26.99
CA VAL A 257 -15.18 -14.86 -26.70
C VAL A 257 -16.00 -15.88 -27.46
N SER A 258 -15.34 -16.80 -28.18
CA SER A 258 -15.99 -17.99 -28.73
C SER A 258 -15.61 -19.22 -27.92
N SER A 259 -16.54 -20.17 -27.82
CA SER A 259 -16.36 -21.44 -27.16
C SER A 259 -16.79 -22.57 -28.09
N HIS A 260 -15.89 -23.53 -28.33
CA HIS A 260 -16.13 -24.77 -29.06
C HIS A 260 -16.37 -25.97 -28.11
N LEU A 261 -16.67 -25.69 -26.85
CA LEU A 261 -17.06 -26.72 -25.88
C LEU A 261 -18.41 -27.36 -26.30
N PRO A 262 -18.71 -28.59 -25.86
CA PRO A 262 -20.03 -29.20 -26.11
C PRO A 262 -21.18 -28.34 -25.59
N SER A 263 -22.35 -28.45 -26.26
CA SER A 263 -23.58 -27.83 -25.75
C SER A 263 -23.84 -28.22 -24.28
N PRO A 264 -24.24 -27.32 -23.41
CA PRO A 264 -24.72 -25.95 -23.68
C PRO A 264 -23.62 -24.86 -23.63
N LEU A 265 -22.35 -25.23 -23.56
CA LEU A 265 -21.22 -24.28 -23.39
C LEU A 265 -20.67 -23.78 -24.74
N ALA A 266 -21.20 -24.25 -25.87
CA ALA A 266 -20.84 -23.74 -27.18
C ALA A 266 -21.37 -22.32 -27.38
N LYS A 267 -20.51 -21.43 -27.91
CA LYS A 267 -20.88 -20.05 -28.14
C LYS A 267 -20.05 -19.44 -29.29
N PRO A 268 -20.65 -18.88 -30.32
CA PRO A 268 -19.95 -18.12 -31.35
C PRO A 268 -19.50 -16.75 -30.79
N ALA A 269 -18.45 -16.18 -31.38
CA ALA A 269 -18.11 -14.78 -31.15
C ALA A 269 -19.21 -13.87 -31.73
N GLY A 270 -19.41 -12.71 -31.10
CA GLY A 270 -20.41 -11.72 -31.51
C GLY A 270 -21.73 -11.77 -30.72
N GLU A 271 -22.04 -12.88 -30.08
CA GLU A 271 -23.22 -13.00 -29.21
C GLU A 271 -22.89 -12.42 -27.80
N PRO A 272 -23.65 -11.41 -27.34
CA PRO A 272 -23.48 -10.88 -25.98
C PRO A 272 -23.75 -11.96 -24.93
N LEU A 273 -22.85 -12.05 -23.95
CA LEU A 273 -23.02 -12.89 -22.77
C LEU A 273 -22.44 -12.14 -21.57
N PRO A 274 -23.22 -11.21 -20.98
CA PRO A 274 -22.78 -10.51 -19.79
C PRO A 274 -22.62 -11.50 -18.63
N VAL A 275 -21.53 -11.34 -17.90
CA VAL A 275 -21.20 -12.16 -16.73
C VAL A 275 -20.98 -11.24 -15.54
N ASN A 276 -21.64 -11.56 -14.44
CA ASN A 276 -21.40 -10.97 -13.12
C ASN A 276 -21.06 -12.10 -12.15
N VAL A 277 -20.01 -11.92 -11.38
CA VAL A 277 -19.60 -12.87 -10.31
C VAL A 277 -19.40 -12.10 -9.04
N LYS A 278 -19.98 -12.59 -7.94
CA LYS A 278 -19.79 -12.05 -6.59
C LYS A 278 -19.24 -13.14 -5.69
N VAL A 279 -18.31 -12.73 -4.85
CA VAL A 279 -17.73 -13.58 -3.81
C VAL A 279 -17.81 -12.83 -2.50
N ASP A 280 -18.43 -13.41 -1.51
CA ASP A 280 -18.47 -12.89 -0.14
C ASP A 280 -17.87 -13.95 0.79
N GLY A 281 -16.87 -13.57 1.57
CA GLY A 281 -16.12 -14.54 2.34
C GLY A 281 -15.37 -14.00 3.55
N ASN A 282 -14.76 -14.94 4.23
CA ASN A 282 -13.86 -14.72 5.35
C ASN A 282 -12.69 -15.72 5.28
N LEU A 283 -11.87 -15.82 6.33
CA LEU A 283 -10.70 -16.69 6.36
C LEU A 283 -11.05 -18.21 6.35
N ASN A 284 -12.31 -18.58 6.54
CA ASN A 284 -12.73 -19.99 6.66
C ASN A 284 -13.61 -20.47 5.51
N SER A 285 -14.37 -19.57 4.89
CA SER A 285 -15.33 -19.92 3.85
C SER A 285 -15.66 -18.76 2.95
N PHE A 286 -16.16 -19.04 1.77
CA PHE A 286 -16.76 -18.03 0.89
C PHE A 286 -17.98 -18.59 0.17
N GLU A 287 -18.88 -17.70 -0.18
CA GLU A 287 -20.00 -17.91 -1.07
C GLU A 287 -19.70 -17.25 -2.41
N LEU A 288 -19.87 -18.00 -3.48
CA LEU A 288 -19.71 -17.52 -4.85
C LEU A 288 -21.09 -17.56 -5.50
N THR A 289 -21.55 -16.39 -5.94
CA THR A 289 -22.77 -16.26 -6.73
C THR A 289 -22.43 -15.67 -8.09
N GLY A 290 -23.16 -16.04 -9.11
CA GLY A 290 -22.92 -15.47 -10.42
C GLY A 290 -24.08 -15.65 -11.37
N GLN A 291 -24.01 -14.84 -12.42
CA GLN A 291 -24.96 -14.85 -13.52
C GLN A 291 -24.19 -14.76 -14.84
N ALA A 292 -24.61 -15.57 -15.81
CA ALA A 292 -24.12 -15.51 -17.18
C ALA A 292 -25.30 -15.42 -18.15
N GLY A 293 -25.45 -14.30 -18.83
CA GLY A 293 -26.65 -13.99 -19.61
C GLY A 293 -27.87 -13.76 -18.71
N ALA A 294 -29.07 -13.97 -19.27
CA ALA A 294 -30.33 -13.77 -18.55
C ALA A 294 -30.72 -14.99 -17.70
N ASP A 295 -30.37 -16.19 -18.17
CA ASP A 295 -30.98 -17.44 -17.69
C ASP A 295 -30.06 -18.34 -16.84
N ASN A 296 -28.75 -18.08 -16.87
CA ASN A 296 -27.80 -18.92 -16.16
C ASN A 296 -27.39 -18.28 -14.85
N HIS A 297 -27.85 -18.85 -13.74
CA HIS A 297 -27.47 -18.47 -12.39
C HIS A 297 -26.75 -19.62 -11.72
N PHE A 298 -25.71 -19.32 -10.95
CA PHE A 298 -24.99 -20.29 -10.16
C PHE A 298 -24.71 -19.74 -8.77
N ASN A 299 -24.74 -20.63 -7.81
CA ASN A 299 -24.39 -20.37 -6.43
C ASN A 299 -23.61 -21.57 -5.90
N SER A 300 -22.55 -21.30 -5.15
CA SER A 300 -21.77 -22.35 -4.49
C SER A 300 -21.13 -21.80 -3.23
N ARG A 301 -21.06 -22.64 -2.20
CA ARG A 301 -20.37 -22.35 -0.96
C ARG A 301 -19.12 -23.22 -0.84
N TRP A 302 -18.04 -22.60 -0.43
CA TRP A 302 -16.73 -23.23 -0.34
C TRP A 302 -16.15 -23.08 1.05
N LEU A 303 -15.55 -24.15 1.55
CA LEU A 303 -14.81 -24.15 2.80
C LEU A 303 -13.31 -24.07 2.49
N LEU A 304 -12.64 -23.12 3.16
CA LEU A 304 -11.19 -22.91 3.08
C LEU A 304 -10.54 -23.76 4.18
N GLY A 305 -9.83 -24.82 3.80
CA GLY A 305 -9.07 -25.68 4.69
C GLY A 305 -7.77 -26.11 4.04
N GLN A 306 -7.21 -27.27 4.45
CA GLN A 306 -6.02 -27.82 3.75
C GLN A 306 -6.29 -28.14 2.27
N LYS A 307 -7.55 -28.30 1.91
CA LYS A 307 -8.04 -28.37 0.52
C LYS A 307 -9.32 -27.56 0.41
N LEU A 308 -9.51 -26.94 -0.74
CA LEU A 308 -10.75 -26.28 -1.09
C LEU A 308 -11.84 -27.35 -1.25
N THR A 309 -12.92 -27.24 -0.50
CA THR A 309 -14.05 -28.18 -0.57
C THR A 309 -15.35 -27.44 -0.84
N LEU A 310 -16.15 -27.97 -1.76
CA LEU A 310 -17.52 -27.53 -2.00
C LEU A 310 -18.40 -28.02 -0.85
N ASP A 311 -19.15 -27.11 -0.24
CA ASP A 311 -20.09 -27.41 0.85
C ASP A 311 -21.47 -27.75 0.32
#